data_494920fd5bff1a7e383a972c975f9efc
#
_entry.id   494920fd5bff1a7e383a972c975f9efc
#
_cell.length_a   1.000
_cell.length_b   1.000
_cell.length_c   1.000
_cell.angle_alpha   90.00
_cell.angle_beta   90.00
_cell.angle_gamma   90.00
#
_symmetry.space_group_name_H-M   'P 1'
#
loop_
_entity.id
_entity.type
_entity.pdbx_description
1 polymer ?
#
loop_
_entity_poly.entity_id
_entity_poly.type
_entity_poly.pdbx_seq_one_letter_code
_entity_poly.pdbx_strand_id
1 'polypeptide(L)'
;MNQEERARLEERQRQKKIRERRRKKQVRRQKMLLAGIIMIIVIITAGVNIVKNNRKKAEQAAVTKAKQEKLAKQKQEELEKENTLSMIAVGDNLYHDAILEEGKTDSGDWNFDFLYQNVKKEIEEADLSAVNQETVFVNNHDEVAGYPEFASPLEGGDALIKAGFNIVTQASNHAY
;
A
#
# COMPACT_ATOMS: atom_id res chain seq x y z
N MET A 1 -26.02 -102.38 19.73
CA MET A 1 -26.60 -101.10 19.24
C MET A 1 -27.68 -101.44 18.24
N ASN A 2 -28.94 -101.14 18.59
CA ASN A 2 -30.07 -101.49 17.74
C ASN A 2 -30.26 -100.45 16.59
N GLN A 3 -31.12 -100.74 15.62
CA GLN A 3 -31.31 -99.88 14.44
C GLN A 3 -31.79 -98.47 14.84
N GLU A 4 -32.59 -98.33 15.88
CA GLU A 4 -33.10 -97.00 16.40
C GLU A 4 -31.98 -96.17 17.00
N GLU A 5 -31.06 -96.73 17.76
CA GLU A 5 -29.92 -96.03 18.34
C GLU A 5 -28.97 -95.47 17.24
N ARG A 6 -28.74 -96.21 16.18
CA ARG A 6 -27.95 -95.70 15.01
C ARG A 6 -28.66 -94.51 14.34
N ALA A 7 -29.94 -94.63 14.09
CA ALA A 7 -30.68 -93.57 13.44
C ALA A 7 -30.68 -92.23 14.30
N ARG A 8 -30.86 -92.35 15.64
CA ARG A 8 -30.77 -91.22 16.57
C ARG A 8 -29.33 -90.56 16.59
N LEU A 9 -28.33 -91.40 16.47
CA LEU A 9 -26.93 -90.94 16.46
C LEU A 9 -26.61 -90.20 15.14
N GLU A 10 -27.08 -90.72 14.02
CA GLU A 10 -26.91 -90.04 12.71
C GLU A 10 -27.68 -88.75 12.63
N GLU A 11 -28.87 -88.67 13.19
CA GLU A 11 -29.66 -87.45 13.22
C GLU A 11 -29.01 -86.39 14.13
N ARG A 12 -28.46 -86.75 15.28
CA ARG A 12 -27.68 -85.88 16.14
C ARG A 12 -26.45 -85.31 15.41
N GLN A 13 -25.72 -86.18 14.68
CA GLN A 13 -24.56 -85.73 13.90
C GLN A 13 -24.97 -84.80 12.76
N ARG A 14 -26.08 -85.06 12.09
CA ARG A 14 -26.63 -84.21 11.04
C ARG A 14 -27.04 -82.87 11.58
N GLN A 15 -27.72 -82.77 12.71
CA GLN A 15 -28.07 -81.58 13.38
C GLN A 15 -26.85 -80.80 13.84
N LYS A 16 -25.84 -81.40 14.36
CA LYS A 16 -24.57 -80.79 14.72
C LYS A 16 -23.88 -80.14 13.53
N LYS A 17 -23.78 -80.82 12.39
CA LYS A 17 -23.24 -80.27 11.13
C LYS A 17 -24.04 -79.11 10.61
N ILE A 18 -25.37 -79.09 10.71
CA ILE A 18 -26.24 -78.00 10.31
C ILE A 18 -26.00 -76.79 11.19
N ARG A 19 -25.93 -76.98 12.52
CA ARG A 19 -25.64 -75.87 13.49
C ARG A 19 -24.26 -75.29 13.22
N GLU A 20 -23.24 -76.05 12.99
CA GLU A 20 -21.90 -75.59 12.66
C GLU A 20 -21.86 -74.73 11.36
N ARG A 21 -22.54 -75.26 10.32
CA ARG A 21 -22.64 -74.51 9.03
C ARG A 21 -23.38 -73.19 9.22
N ARG A 22 -24.46 -73.14 9.98
CA ARG A 22 -25.18 -71.91 10.29
C ARG A 22 -24.31 -70.96 11.06
N ARG A 23 -23.57 -71.37 12.10
CA ARG A 23 -22.63 -70.62 12.87
C ARG A 23 -21.51 -70.03 12.00
N LYS A 24 -20.89 -70.81 11.16
CA LYS A 24 -19.85 -70.40 10.21
C LYS A 24 -20.39 -69.37 9.24
N LYS A 25 -21.61 -69.51 8.72
CA LYS A 25 -22.26 -68.55 7.83
C LYS A 25 -22.57 -67.23 8.55
N GLN A 26 -23.02 -67.29 9.80
CA GLN A 26 -23.27 -66.10 10.62
C GLN A 26 -22.00 -65.33 10.94
N VAL A 27 -20.94 -65.98 11.36
CA VAL A 27 -19.64 -65.36 11.63
C VAL A 27 -19.06 -64.73 10.36
N ARG A 28 -19.18 -65.39 9.21
CA ARG A 28 -18.74 -64.82 7.93
C ARG A 28 -19.53 -63.54 7.57
N ARG A 29 -20.87 -63.54 7.79
CA ARG A 29 -21.71 -62.35 7.58
C ARG A 29 -21.29 -61.20 8.51
N GLN A 30 -21.07 -61.47 9.78
CA GLN A 30 -20.62 -60.48 10.75
C GLN A 30 -19.26 -59.87 10.37
N LYS A 31 -18.29 -60.72 9.96
CA LYS A 31 -16.98 -60.25 9.49
C LYS A 31 -17.08 -59.38 8.24
N MET A 32 -17.98 -59.73 7.30
CA MET A 32 -18.20 -58.91 6.10
C MET A 32 -18.83 -57.57 6.42
N LEU A 33 -19.81 -57.55 7.33
CA LEU A 33 -20.41 -56.26 7.81
C LEU A 33 -19.39 -55.38 8.50
N LEU A 34 -18.57 -55.93 9.37
CA LEU A 34 -17.51 -55.21 10.06
C LEU A 34 -16.48 -54.63 9.08
N ALA A 35 -16.05 -55.41 8.10
CA ALA A 35 -15.16 -54.95 7.04
C ALA A 35 -15.78 -53.81 6.21
N GLY A 36 -17.08 -53.92 5.91
CA GLY A 36 -17.81 -52.83 5.22
C GLY A 36 -17.85 -51.54 6.02
N ILE A 37 -18.13 -51.63 7.33
CA ILE A 37 -18.13 -50.46 8.22
C ILE A 37 -16.74 -49.77 8.27
N ILE A 38 -15.70 -50.58 8.43
CA ILE A 38 -14.31 -50.09 8.44
C ILE A 38 -13.99 -49.35 7.14
N MET A 39 -14.37 -49.94 5.99
CA MET A 39 -14.13 -49.32 4.68
C MET A 39 -14.86 -47.96 4.53
N ILE A 40 -16.10 -47.89 5.01
CA ILE A 40 -16.86 -46.61 5.01
C ILE A 40 -16.15 -45.54 5.87
N ILE A 41 -15.68 -45.91 7.06
CA ILE A 41 -14.96 -44.98 7.94
C ILE A 41 -13.68 -44.48 7.25
N VAL A 42 -12.92 -45.33 6.60
CA VAL A 42 -11.71 -44.98 5.85
C VAL A 42 -12.03 -43.99 4.72
N ILE A 43 -13.10 -44.24 3.97
CA ILE A 43 -13.52 -43.32 2.88
C ILE A 43 -13.93 -41.96 3.44
N ILE A 44 -14.70 -41.94 4.51
CA ILE A 44 -15.12 -40.65 5.14
C ILE A 44 -13.90 -39.90 5.65
N THR A 45 -12.98 -40.56 6.36
CA THR A 45 -11.77 -39.88 6.90
C THR A 45 -10.86 -39.38 5.79
N ALA A 46 -10.68 -40.12 4.72
CA ALA A 46 -9.95 -39.69 3.54
C ALA A 46 -10.62 -38.48 2.88
N GLY A 47 -11.93 -38.51 2.70
CA GLY A 47 -12.70 -37.38 2.15
C GLY A 47 -12.57 -36.10 2.99
N VAL A 48 -12.71 -36.22 4.32
CA VAL A 48 -12.52 -35.09 5.24
C VAL A 48 -11.12 -34.52 5.16
N ASN A 49 -10.09 -35.36 5.06
CA ASN A 49 -8.70 -34.90 4.95
C ASN A 49 -8.43 -34.17 3.62
N ILE A 50 -8.99 -34.68 2.51
CA ILE A 50 -8.88 -34.00 1.20
C ILE A 50 -9.52 -32.63 1.25
N VAL A 51 -10.73 -32.51 1.81
CA VAL A 51 -11.42 -31.22 1.94
C VAL A 51 -10.64 -30.24 2.83
N LYS A 52 -10.11 -30.71 3.97
CA LYS A 52 -9.26 -29.89 4.85
C LYS A 52 -8.00 -29.38 4.14
N ASN A 53 -7.33 -30.25 3.39
CA ASN A 53 -6.13 -29.89 2.66
C ASN A 53 -6.42 -28.89 1.53
N ASN A 54 -7.52 -29.07 0.81
CA ASN A 54 -7.92 -28.14 -0.24
C ASN A 54 -8.29 -26.76 0.32
N ARG A 55 -8.98 -26.71 1.47
CA ARG A 55 -9.27 -25.44 2.17
C ARG A 55 -7.98 -24.73 2.59
N LYS A 56 -7.03 -25.43 3.21
CA LYS A 56 -5.74 -24.87 3.59
C LYS A 56 -4.96 -24.33 2.39
N LYS A 57 -4.93 -25.05 1.27
CA LYS A 57 -4.28 -24.59 0.04
C LYS A 57 -4.97 -23.34 -0.54
N ALA A 58 -6.30 -23.30 -0.55
CA ALA A 58 -7.05 -22.13 -1.01
C ALA A 58 -6.79 -20.90 -0.12
N GLU A 59 -6.77 -21.09 1.20
CA GLU A 59 -6.48 -20.03 2.17
C GLU A 59 -5.05 -19.49 2.01
N GLN A 60 -4.07 -20.37 1.88
CA GLN A 60 -2.68 -19.97 1.60
C GLN A 60 -2.52 -19.24 0.27
N ALA A 61 -3.21 -19.69 -0.78
CA ALA A 61 -3.21 -19.03 -2.07
C ALA A 61 -3.84 -17.63 -2.00
N ALA A 62 -4.95 -17.48 -1.26
CA ALA A 62 -5.58 -16.18 -1.04
C ALA A 62 -4.67 -15.21 -0.28
N VAL A 63 -4.01 -15.67 0.80
CA VAL A 63 -3.05 -14.86 1.56
C VAL A 63 -1.85 -14.44 0.70
N THR A 64 -1.32 -15.37 -0.11
CA THR A 64 -0.19 -15.07 -1.00
C THR A 64 -0.59 -14.04 -2.05
N LYS A 65 -1.78 -14.19 -2.66
CA LYS A 65 -2.31 -13.23 -3.64
C LYS A 65 -2.50 -11.84 -3.04
N ALA A 66 -3.13 -11.75 -1.86
CA ALA A 66 -3.31 -10.48 -1.15
C ALA A 66 -1.98 -9.80 -0.81
N LYS A 67 -0.96 -10.59 -0.41
CA LYS A 67 0.38 -10.06 -0.15
C LYS A 67 1.05 -9.52 -1.42
N GLN A 68 0.90 -10.23 -2.55
CA GLN A 68 1.44 -9.77 -3.83
C GLN A 68 0.76 -8.50 -4.34
N GLU A 69 -0.58 -8.42 -4.22
CA GLU A 69 -1.35 -7.23 -4.60
C GLU A 69 -0.94 -6.01 -3.75
N LYS A 70 -0.78 -6.21 -2.43
CA LYS A 70 -0.30 -5.14 -1.54
C LYS A 70 1.10 -4.66 -1.92
N LEU A 71 2.01 -5.60 -2.21
CA LEU A 71 3.39 -5.26 -2.61
C LEU A 71 3.42 -4.54 -3.96
N ALA A 72 2.61 -4.98 -4.93
CA ALA A 72 2.49 -4.33 -6.24
C ALA A 72 1.97 -2.90 -6.09
N LYS A 73 0.94 -2.69 -5.24
CA LYS A 73 0.41 -1.36 -4.95
C LYS A 73 1.43 -0.44 -4.29
N GLN A 74 2.16 -0.93 -3.29
CA GLN A 74 3.24 -0.17 -2.64
C GLN A 74 4.34 0.24 -3.63
N LYS A 75 4.75 -0.70 -4.51
CA LYS A 75 5.75 -0.41 -5.53
C LYS A 75 5.26 0.61 -6.57
N GLN A 76 3.98 0.58 -6.90
CA GLN A 76 3.40 1.56 -7.81
C GLN A 76 3.33 2.95 -7.14
N GLU A 77 2.91 3.05 -5.88
CA GLU A 77 2.90 4.29 -5.10
C GLU A 77 4.30 4.88 -4.95
N GLU A 78 5.32 4.03 -4.77
CA GLU A 78 6.72 4.44 -4.68
C GLU A 78 7.23 4.97 -6.02
N LEU A 79 6.92 4.30 -7.13
CA LEU A 79 7.24 4.76 -8.48
C LEU A 79 6.52 6.07 -8.84
N GLU A 80 5.26 6.24 -8.44
CA GLU A 80 4.53 7.49 -8.65
C GLU A 80 5.18 8.64 -7.89
N LYS A 81 5.60 8.43 -6.64
CA LYS A 81 6.33 9.44 -5.86
C LYS A 81 7.68 9.79 -6.50
N GLU A 82 8.44 8.80 -6.96
CA GLU A 82 9.73 9.02 -7.60
C GLU A 82 9.63 9.78 -8.94
N ASN A 83 8.51 9.61 -9.65
CA ASN A 83 8.26 10.23 -10.95
C ASN A 83 7.34 11.47 -10.89
N THR A 84 6.98 11.94 -9.69
CA THR A 84 6.15 13.13 -9.51
C THR A 84 7.00 14.24 -8.93
N LEU A 85 6.90 15.42 -9.53
CA LEU A 85 7.55 16.65 -9.08
C LEU A 85 6.47 17.65 -8.71
N SER A 86 6.56 18.21 -7.51
CA SER A 86 5.71 19.30 -7.06
C SER A 86 6.30 20.65 -7.47
N MET A 87 5.47 21.52 -8.01
CA MET A 87 5.91 22.86 -8.40
C MET A 87 4.94 23.91 -7.86
N ILE A 88 5.50 24.96 -7.26
CA ILE A 88 4.81 26.21 -6.98
C ILE A 88 5.33 27.30 -7.91
N ALA A 89 4.43 28.07 -8.51
CA ALA A 89 4.78 29.21 -9.32
C ALA A 89 3.94 30.41 -8.87
N VAL A 90 4.58 31.51 -8.60
CA VAL A 90 3.93 32.78 -8.27
C VAL A 90 4.19 33.81 -9.37
N GLY A 91 3.32 34.80 -9.46
CA GLY A 91 3.40 35.84 -10.46
C GLY A 91 4.49 36.87 -10.14
N ASP A 92 4.18 38.13 -10.51
CA ASP A 92 5.14 39.21 -10.48
C ASP A 92 5.50 39.63 -9.06
N ASN A 93 6.78 39.63 -8.79
CA ASN A 93 7.37 40.23 -7.60
C ASN A 93 7.77 41.66 -7.97
N LEU A 94 6.94 42.61 -7.60
CA LEU A 94 7.07 44.04 -7.93
C LEU A 94 7.28 44.83 -6.66
N TYR A 95 8.41 45.51 -6.55
CA TYR A 95 8.70 46.42 -5.44
C TYR A 95 8.25 47.85 -5.78
N HIS A 96 6.96 48.15 -5.48
CA HIS A 96 6.41 49.48 -5.63
C HIS A 96 6.77 50.38 -4.42
N ASP A 97 6.59 51.70 -4.53
CA ASP A 97 6.96 52.68 -3.51
C ASP A 97 6.60 52.30 -2.08
N ALA A 98 5.38 51.84 -1.86
CA ALA A 98 4.92 51.45 -0.52
C ALA A 98 5.69 50.21 0.04
N ILE A 99 6.07 49.28 -0.81
CA ILE A 99 6.86 48.10 -0.41
C ILE A 99 8.31 48.52 -0.12
N LEU A 100 8.88 49.38 -0.95
CA LEU A 100 10.22 49.93 -0.71
C LEU A 100 10.30 50.70 0.60
N GLU A 101 9.31 51.54 0.90
CA GLU A 101 9.24 52.29 2.16
C GLU A 101 9.10 51.36 3.38
N GLU A 102 8.22 50.36 3.31
CA GLU A 102 8.02 49.42 4.43
C GLU A 102 9.24 48.53 4.65
N GLY A 103 9.96 48.15 3.58
CA GLY A 103 11.17 47.35 3.66
C GLY A 103 12.38 48.13 4.22
N LYS A 104 12.36 49.48 4.27
CA LYS A 104 13.48 50.28 4.69
C LYS A 104 13.75 50.12 6.18
N THR A 105 15.00 49.88 6.52
CA THR A 105 15.45 49.75 7.91
C THR A 105 15.94 51.07 8.48
N ASP A 106 16.07 51.17 9.81
CA ASP A 106 16.62 52.36 10.49
C ASP A 106 18.09 52.66 10.08
N SER A 107 18.82 51.63 9.59
CA SER A 107 20.20 51.79 9.07
C SER A 107 20.27 52.38 7.66
N GLY A 108 19.15 52.45 6.96
CA GLY A 108 19.08 52.90 5.58
C GLY A 108 19.18 51.80 4.53
N ASP A 109 19.34 50.55 4.96
CA ASP A 109 19.26 49.36 4.13
C ASP A 109 17.81 48.89 3.99
N TRP A 110 17.58 47.77 3.28
CA TRP A 110 16.25 47.16 3.15
C TRP A 110 16.20 45.76 3.72
N ASN A 111 15.02 45.32 4.16
CA ASN A 111 14.68 43.95 4.52
C ASN A 111 13.27 43.65 4.03
N PHE A 112 13.14 42.64 3.17
CA PHE A 112 11.88 42.21 2.58
C PHE A 112 11.45 40.80 3.04
N ASP A 113 12.08 40.24 4.06
CA ASP A 113 11.77 38.88 4.55
C ASP A 113 10.30 38.74 4.97
N PHE A 114 9.69 39.86 5.43
CA PHE A 114 8.30 39.91 5.88
C PHE A 114 7.29 39.58 4.76
N LEU A 115 7.62 39.84 3.49
CA LEU A 115 6.73 39.58 2.35
C LEU A 115 6.42 38.09 2.19
N TYR A 116 7.36 37.23 2.53
CA TYR A 116 7.28 35.79 2.23
C TYR A 116 7.02 34.94 3.46
N GLN A 117 7.06 35.49 4.68
CA GLN A 117 6.97 34.73 5.93
C GLN A 117 5.72 33.83 6.04
N ASN A 118 4.60 34.26 5.47
CA ASN A 118 3.33 33.53 5.53
C ASN A 118 3.20 32.42 4.48
N VAL A 119 4.05 32.43 3.44
CA VAL A 119 4.04 31.46 2.31
C VAL A 119 5.34 30.68 2.19
N LYS A 120 6.32 30.98 3.05
CA LYS A 120 7.63 30.37 3.04
C LYS A 120 7.56 28.85 3.12
N LYS A 121 6.69 28.33 3.96
CA LYS A 121 6.52 26.90 4.14
C LYS A 121 6.09 26.20 2.86
N GLU A 122 5.12 26.74 2.16
CA GLU A 122 4.62 26.20 0.90
C GLU A 122 5.69 26.26 -0.19
N ILE A 123 6.51 27.35 -0.20
CA ILE A 123 7.62 27.49 -1.14
C ILE A 123 8.71 26.44 -0.87
N GLU A 124 9.09 26.23 0.39
CA GLU A 124 10.12 25.27 0.78
C GLU A 124 9.69 23.80 0.63
N GLU A 125 8.40 23.49 0.73
CA GLU A 125 7.87 22.14 0.58
C GLU A 125 7.77 21.67 -0.87
N ALA A 126 7.83 22.59 -1.85
CA ALA A 126 7.82 22.25 -3.27
C ALA A 126 9.21 21.86 -3.78
N ASP A 127 9.25 20.86 -4.68
CA ASP A 127 10.49 20.46 -5.34
C ASP A 127 11.05 21.56 -6.24
N LEU A 128 10.15 22.34 -6.88
CA LEU A 128 10.47 23.55 -7.64
C LEU A 128 9.59 24.70 -7.19
N SER A 129 10.23 25.85 -6.96
CA SER A 129 9.54 27.08 -6.61
C SER A 129 10.03 28.23 -7.50
N ALA A 130 9.08 28.81 -8.26
CA ALA A 130 9.37 29.81 -9.26
C ALA A 130 8.64 31.13 -8.94
N VAL A 131 9.33 32.25 -9.19
CA VAL A 131 8.78 33.59 -9.11
C VAL A 131 9.23 34.42 -10.31
N ASN A 132 8.38 35.27 -10.82
CA ASN A 132 8.79 36.28 -11.78
C ASN A 132 9.24 37.55 -11.04
N GLN A 133 10.52 37.91 -11.12
CA GLN A 133 11.05 39.15 -10.62
C GLN A 133 10.81 40.22 -11.70
N GLU A 134 9.79 41.04 -11.48
CA GLU A 134 9.37 42.01 -12.50
C GLU A 134 10.30 43.23 -12.58
N THR A 135 10.86 43.65 -11.45
CA THR A 135 11.72 44.82 -11.36
C THR A 135 13.20 44.44 -11.43
N VAL A 136 14.04 45.34 -11.96
CA VAL A 136 15.49 45.15 -11.99
C VAL A 136 16.10 45.32 -10.61
N PHE A 137 17.17 44.55 -10.33
CA PHE A 137 17.98 44.78 -9.13
C PHE A 137 19.14 45.73 -9.40
N VAL A 138 19.36 46.67 -8.47
CA VAL A 138 20.47 47.63 -8.51
C VAL A 138 21.39 47.44 -7.31
N ASN A 139 22.71 47.59 -7.56
CA ASN A 139 23.74 47.48 -6.53
C ASN A 139 23.89 48.72 -5.68
N ASN A 140 23.55 49.88 -6.25
CA ASN A 140 23.70 51.18 -5.60
C ASN A 140 22.37 51.58 -5.01
N HIS A 141 22.33 51.80 -3.70
CA HIS A 141 21.12 52.21 -2.98
C HIS A 141 20.59 53.58 -3.44
N ASP A 142 21.46 54.42 -3.99
CA ASP A 142 21.04 55.74 -4.54
C ASP A 142 20.22 55.60 -5.84
N GLU A 143 20.27 54.45 -6.49
CA GLU A 143 19.53 54.11 -7.73
C GLU A 143 18.18 53.44 -7.44
N VAL A 144 17.88 53.09 -6.17
CA VAL A 144 16.63 52.44 -5.80
C VAL A 144 15.48 53.42 -6.03
N ALA A 145 14.54 52.99 -6.87
CA ALA A 145 13.37 53.77 -7.25
C ALA A 145 12.11 52.91 -7.38
N GLY A 146 10.97 53.49 -7.01
CA GLY A 146 9.66 52.93 -7.28
C GLY A 146 9.19 53.30 -8.70
N TYR A 147 7.90 53.57 -8.82
CA TYR A 147 7.31 53.99 -10.09
C TYR A 147 7.92 55.33 -10.59
N PRO A 148 8.25 55.50 -11.88
CA PRO A 148 8.09 54.51 -12.99
C PRO A 148 9.33 53.64 -13.28
N GLU A 149 10.48 53.86 -12.65
CA GLU A 149 11.77 53.24 -12.94
C GLU A 149 11.85 51.81 -12.44
N PHE A 150 11.20 51.49 -11.33
CA PHE A 150 11.17 50.17 -10.70
C PHE A 150 12.54 49.50 -10.50
N ALA A 151 13.49 50.22 -9.91
CA ALA A 151 14.81 49.75 -9.55
C ALA A 151 14.81 49.27 -8.10
N SER A 152 14.89 47.95 -7.90
CA SER A 152 14.81 47.30 -6.59
C SER A 152 16.20 47.09 -5.98
N PRO A 153 16.36 47.21 -4.65
CA PRO A 153 17.64 46.90 -4.01
C PRO A 153 17.91 45.37 -4.01
N LEU A 154 19.20 44.99 -3.97
CA LEU A 154 19.63 43.58 -3.96
C LEU A 154 19.04 42.78 -2.80
N GLU A 155 18.74 43.40 -1.69
CA GLU A 155 18.10 42.78 -0.51
C GLU A 155 16.74 42.17 -0.86
N GLY A 156 16.09 42.62 -1.94
CA GLY A 156 14.91 41.97 -2.50
C GLY A 156 15.24 40.58 -3.06
N GLY A 157 16.36 40.42 -3.72
CA GLY A 157 16.87 39.15 -4.21
C GLY A 157 17.26 38.22 -3.06
N ASP A 158 17.92 38.76 -2.03
CA ASP A 158 18.25 37.99 -0.81
C ASP A 158 16.99 37.46 -0.12
N ALA A 159 15.94 38.24 -0.07
CA ALA A 159 14.66 37.81 0.51
C ALA A 159 14.00 36.67 -0.28
N LEU A 160 14.11 36.66 -1.63
CA LEU A 160 13.64 35.57 -2.46
C LEU A 160 14.42 34.27 -2.16
N ILE A 161 15.73 34.37 -2.03
CA ILE A 161 16.60 33.20 -1.67
C ILE A 161 16.22 32.67 -0.28
N LYS A 162 16.08 33.58 0.71
CA LYS A 162 15.67 33.19 2.07
C LYS A 162 14.26 32.61 2.14
N ALA A 163 13.36 33.02 1.24
CA ALA A 163 12.01 32.44 1.11
C ALA A 163 12.02 31.03 0.55
N GLY A 164 13.11 30.62 -0.14
CA GLY A 164 13.26 29.28 -0.69
C GLY A 164 12.97 29.17 -2.19
N PHE A 165 12.79 30.28 -2.89
CA PHE A 165 12.66 30.25 -4.35
C PHE A 165 13.96 29.78 -5.01
N ASN A 166 13.82 28.81 -5.92
CA ASN A 166 14.96 28.23 -6.64
C ASN A 166 14.94 28.53 -8.15
N ILE A 167 13.88 29.13 -8.66
CA ILE A 167 13.76 29.64 -10.03
C ILE A 167 13.28 31.09 -9.95
N VAL A 168 14.05 31.99 -10.53
CA VAL A 168 13.67 33.41 -10.68
C VAL A 168 13.71 33.76 -12.17
N THR A 169 12.58 34.15 -12.72
CA THR A 169 12.50 34.70 -14.09
C THR A 169 12.52 36.24 -14.05
N GLN A 170 13.06 36.84 -15.11
CA GLN A 170 13.13 38.31 -15.25
C GLN A 170 12.63 38.76 -16.63
N ALA A 171 11.82 37.96 -17.30
CA ALA A 171 11.27 38.32 -18.60
C ALA A 171 10.02 39.18 -18.46
N SER A 172 10.20 40.45 -18.11
CA SER A 172 9.14 41.42 -17.82
C SER A 172 9.37 42.73 -18.62
N ASN A 173 8.29 43.50 -18.75
CA ASN A 173 8.31 44.84 -19.34
C ASN A 173 9.09 45.87 -18.51
N HIS A 174 9.42 45.56 -17.24
CA HIS A 174 10.23 46.40 -16.35
C HIS A 174 11.68 45.89 -16.16
N ALA A 175 12.13 44.99 -17.04
CA ALA A 175 13.47 44.38 -17.00
C ALA A 175 14.46 44.99 -18.01
N TYR A 176 14.31 46.28 -18.35
CA TYR A 176 15.19 46.97 -19.27
C TYR A 176 16.08 48.01 -18.58
#